data_0ddeb0c21297a0119a1d4e1f2f3ab74f
#
_entry.id   0ddeb0c21297a0119a1d4e1f2f3ab74f
#
_cell.length_a   1.000
_cell.length_b   1.000
_cell.length_c   1.000
_cell.angle_alpha   90.00
_cell.angle_beta   90.00
_cell.angle_gamma   90.00
#
_symmetry.space_group_name_H-M   'P 1'
#
loop_
_entity.id
_entity.type
_entity.pdbx_description
1 polymer ?
#
loop_
_entity_poly.entity_id
_entity_poly.type
_entity_poly.pdbx_seq_one_letter_code
_entity_poly.pdbx_strand_id
1 'polypeptide(L)'
;MDAKAVLTSMLAEADIRVGGDRPWDIRVHNEGLYKRVLREGTLGAGEAYLEGWWDCDQLDVMFCKALHAHLEDKVRRNLPNALIVA
;
A
#
# COMPACT_ATOMS: atom_id res chain seq x y z
N MET A 1 -17.12 1.36 2.41
CA MET A 1 -16.11 1.86 1.48
C MET A 1 -15.18 0.72 1.07
N ASP A 2 -14.89 0.60 -0.20
CA ASP A 2 -14.08 -0.49 -0.71
C ASP A 2 -12.60 -0.28 -0.41
N ALA A 3 -11.97 -1.25 0.24
CA ALA A 3 -10.55 -1.18 0.59
C ALA A 3 -9.65 -0.99 -0.63
N LYS A 4 -10.00 -1.65 -1.73
CA LYS A 4 -9.26 -1.52 -2.98
C LYS A 4 -9.29 -0.08 -3.50
N ALA A 5 -10.47 0.53 -3.50
CA ALA A 5 -10.60 1.91 -3.96
C ALA A 5 -9.83 2.88 -3.07
N VAL A 6 -9.88 2.68 -1.76
CA VAL A 6 -9.18 3.53 -0.80
C VAL A 6 -7.67 3.45 -1.01
N LEU A 7 -7.12 2.25 -1.03
CA LEU A 7 -5.66 2.08 -1.18
C LEU A 7 -5.18 2.54 -2.55
N THR A 8 -5.93 2.22 -3.61
CA THR A 8 -5.58 2.64 -4.96
C THR A 8 -5.52 4.17 -5.06
N SER A 9 -6.46 4.85 -4.43
CA SER A 9 -6.49 6.31 -4.38
C SER A 9 -5.29 6.88 -3.64
N MET A 10 -4.93 6.29 -2.51
CA MET A 10 -3.76 6.72 -1.73
C MET A 10 -2.47 6.54 -2.53
N LEU A 11 -2.32 5.41 -3.20
CA LEU A 11 -1.15 5.14 -4.02
C LEU A 11 -1.07 6.12 -5.19
N ALA A 12 -2.21 6.46 -5.79
CA ALA A 12 -2.24 7.44 -6.88
C ALA A 12 -1.73 8.81 -6.45
N GLU A 13 -2.00 9.21 -5.21
CA GLU A 13 -1.47 10.45 -4.67
C GLU A 13 0.06 10.45 -4.57
N ALA A 14 0.66 9.27 -4.42
CA ALA A 14 2.10 9.09 -4.41
C ALA A 14 2.67 8.82 -5.81
N ASP A 15 1.84 8.93 -6.85
CA ASP A 15 2.23 8.62 -8.23
C ASP A 15 2.61 7.14 -8.39
N ILE A 16 1.88 6.26 -7.72
CA ILE A 16 2.03 4.81 -7.82
C ILE A 16 0.70 4.23 -8.30
N ARG A 17 0.74 3.39 -9.34
CA ARG A 17 -0.48 2.77 -9.89
C ARG A 17 -0.48 1.27 -9.61
N VAL A 18 -1.68 0.73 -9.41
CA VAL A 18 -1.88 -0.71 -9.35
C VAL A 18 -2.07 -1.21 -10.78
N GLY A 19 -1.19 -2.12 -11.21
CA GLY A 19 -1.24 -2.64 -12.58
C GLY A 19 -0.79 -1.65 -13.64
N GLY A 20 -0.03 -0.63 -13.25
CA GLY A 20 0.50 0.34 -14.21
C GLY A 20 1.73 -0.18 -14.96
N ASP A 21 2.19 0.61 -15.93
CA ASP A 21 3.29 0.22 -16.80
C ASP A 21 4.66 0.70 -16.35
N ARG A 22 4.72 1.54 -15.33
CA ARG A 22 5.98 2.13 -14.88
C ARG A 22 6.71 1.18 -13.93
N PRO A 23 8.07 1.22 -13.87
CA PRO A 23 8.83 0.29 -13.01
C PRO A 23 8.49 0.38 -11.52
N TRP A 24 8.03 1.54 -11.05
CA TRP A 24 7.66 1.72 -9.64
C TRP A 24 6.19 1.44 -9.35
N ASP A 25 5.41 1.10 -10.37
CA ASP A 25 4.01 0.70 -10.15
C ASP A 25 3.97 -0.71 -9.58
N ILE A 26 2.92 -1.01 -8.82
CA ILE A 26 2.82 -2.31 -8.17
C ILE A 26 1.90 -3.26 -8.94
N ARG A 27 2.20 -4.56 -8.81
CA ARG A 27 1.36 -5.63 -9.33
C ARG A 27 0.77 -6.39 -8.15
N VAL A 28 -0.54 -6.50 -8.10
CA VAL A 28 -1.24 -7.18 -7.01
C VAL A 28 -1.67 -8.57 -7.48
N HIS A 29 -1.23 -9.59 -6.75
CA HIS A 29 -1.53 -10.98 -7.05
C HIS A 29 -2.59 -11.58 -6.13
N ASN A 30 -2.85 -10.94 -4.99
CA ASN A 30 -3.87 -11.39 -4.04
C ASN A 30 -4.70 -10.18 -3.61
N GLU A 31 -5.99 -10.24 -3.90
CA GLU A 31 -6.92 -9.13 -3.61
C GLU A 31 -7.06 -8.83 -2.11
N GLY A 32 -6.69 -9.77 -1.25
CA GLY A 32 -6.65 -9.54 0.20
C GLY A 32 -5.63 -8.51 0.64
N LEU A 33 -4.72 -8.13 -0.25
CA LEU A 33 -3.69 -7.13 0.03
C LEU A 33 -4.29 -5.81 0.52
N TYR A 34 -5.35 -5.35 -0.14
CA TYR A 34 -5.91 -4.03 0.15
C TYR A 34 -6.37 -3.91 1.59
N LYS A 35 -7.12 -4.89 2.08
CA LYS A 35 -7.57 -4.89 3.47
C LYS A 35 -6.41 -5.07 4.43
N ARG A 36 -5.46 -5.91 4.07
CA ARG A 36 -4.30 -6.20 4.92
C ARG A 36 -3.46 -4.94 5.14
N VAL A 37 -3.17 -4.19 4.07
CA VAL A 37 -2.39 -2.96 4.17
C VAL A 37 -3.12 -1.89 4.96
N LEU A 38 -4.42 -1.72 4.73
CA LEU A 38 -5.20 -0.73 5.47
C LEU A 38 -5.28 -1.07 6.96
N ARG A 39 -5.30 -2.36 7.30
CA ARG A 39 -5.37 -2.81 8.69
C ARG A 39 -4.02 -2.83 9.40
N GLU A 40 -2.96 -3.26 8.70
CA GLU A 40 -1.65 -3.52 9.29
C GLU A 40 -0.57 -2.52 8.90
N GLY A 41 -0.87 -1.65 7.95
CA GLY A 41 0.07 -0.61 7.52
C GLY A 41 1.30 -1.17 6.82
N THR A 42 2.44 -0.53 7.05
CA THR A 42 3.71 -0.88 6.41
C THR A 42 4.13 -2.31 6.71
N LEU A 43 3.89 -2.79 7.92
CA LEU A 43 4.22 -4.17 8.30
C LEU A 43 3.43 -5.16 7.44
N GLY A 44 2.13 -4.93 7.28
CA GLY A 44 1.28 -5.78 6.44
C GLY A 44 1.71 -5.78 5.00
N ALA A 45 2.10 -4.62 4.47
CA ALA A 45 2.60 -4.50 3.11
C ALA A 45 3.90 -5.31 2.93
N GLY A 46 4.83 -5.20 3.87
CA GLY A 46 6.09 -5.94 3.83
C GLY A 46 5.91 -7.44 3.91
N GLU A 47 5.08 -7.89 4.83
CA GLU A 47 4.80 -9.32 4.98
C GLU A 47 4.10 -9.88 3.74
N ALA A 48 3.14 -9.13 3.19
CA ALA A 48 2.44 -9.53 1.98
C ALA A 48 3.39 -9.63 0.79
N TYR A 49 4.37 -8.73 0.70
CA TYR A 49 5.40 -8.79 -0.33
C TYR A 49 6.17 -10.11 -0.25
N LEU A 50 6.60 -10.46 0.96
CA LEU A 50 7.35 -11.71 1.18
C LEU A 50 6.50 -12.94 0.85
N GLU A 51 5.18 -12.85 1.03
CA GLU A 51 4.26 -13.95 0.73
C GLU A 51 3.82 -13.98 -0.74
N GLY A 52 4.31 -13.03 -1.56
CA GLY A 52 4.01 -13.00 -2.97
C GLY A 52 2.65 -12.39 -3.33
N TRP A 53 2.06 -11.63 -2.42
CA TRP A 53 0.75 -11.00 -2.67
C TRP A 53 0.85 -9.81 -3.62
N TRP A 54 2.03 -9.18 -3.70
CA TRP A 54 2.29 -8.09 -4.63
C TRP A 54 3.78 -8.01 -4.93
N ASP A 55 4.13 -7.33 -6.02
CA ASP A 55 5.52 -7.07 -6.35
C ASP A 55 5.69 -5.74 -7.09
N CYS A 56 6.94 -5.32 -7.28
CA CYS A 56 7.28 -4.07 -7.92
C CYS A 56 8.73 -4.17 -8.44
N ASP A 57 8.96 -3.76 -9.69
CA ASP A 57 10.28 -3.86 -10.30
C ASP A 57 11.31 -2.92 -9.66
N GLN A 58 10.90 -1.69 -9.33
CA GLN A 58 11.77 -0.72 -8.66
C GLN A 58 11.21 -0.40 -7.28
N LEU A 59 11.37 -1.34 -6.38
CA LEU A 59 10.80 -1.27 -5.03
C LEU A 59 11.34 -0.06 -4.26
N ASP A 60 12.63 0.26 -4.43
CA ASP A 60 13.26 1.41 -3.78
C ASP A 60 12.62 2.73 -4.22
N VAL A 61 12.38 2.90 -5.53
CA VAL A 61 11.72 4.09 -6.06
C VAL A 61 10.30 4.19 -5.53
N MET A 62 9.58 3.07 -5.52
CA MET A 62 8.21 3.01 -4.99
C MET A 62 8.17 3.44 -3.52
N PHE A 63 9.08 2.92 -2.70
CA PHE A 63 9.15 3.31 -1.29
C PHE A 63 9.48 4.78 -1.10
N CYS A 64 10.40 5.34 -1.90
CA CYS A 64 10.70 6.76 -1.83
C CYS A 64 9.47 7.62 -2.12
N LYS A 65 8.69 7.25 -3.14
CA LYS A 65 7.46 7.95 -3.49
C LYS A 65 6.43 7.84 -2.36
N ALA A 66 6.30 6.65 -1.78
CA ALA A 66 5.37 6.42 -0.68
C ALA A 66 5.74 7.26 0.55
N LEU A 67 7.03 7.32 0.88
CA LEU A 67 7.52 8.11 2.01
C LEU A 67 7.30 9.60 1.79
N HIS A 68 7.57 10.11 0.59
CA HIS A 68 7.34 11.50 0.26
C HIS A 68 5.87 11.90 0.36
N ALA A 69 4.98 10.98 0.04
CA ALA A 69 3.53 11.21 0.10
C ALA A 69 2.96 10.96 1.49
N HIS A 70 3.78 10.54 2.46
CA HIS A 70 3.35 10.20 3.82
C HIS A 70 2.23 9.16 3.85
N LEU A 71 2.36 8.13 3.00
CA LEU A 71 1.31 7.10 2.88
C LEU A 71 1.04 6.36 4.18
N GLU A 72 2.06 6.11 4.99
CA GLU A 72 1.86 5.44 6.27
C GLU A 72 0.90 6.22 7.17
N ASP A 73 1.05 7.54 7.21
CA ASP A 73 0.15 8.37 8.01
C ASP A 73 -1.27 8.34 7.45
N LYS A 74 -1.42 8.31 6.13
CA LYS A 74 -2.74 8.23 5.49
C LYS A 74 -3.41 6.89 5.78
N VAL A 75 -2.66 5.81 5.76
CA VAL A 75 -3.18 4.48 6.12
C VAL A 75 -3.64 4.46 7.57
N ARG A 76 -2.82 5.01 8.48
CA ARG A 76 -3.16 5.07 9.91
C ARG A 76 -4.47 5.81 10.15
N ARG A 77 -4.72 6.89 9.42
CA ARG A 77 -5.96 7.67 9.58
C ARG A 77 -7.21 6.90 9.16
N ASN A 78 -7.04 5.81 8.40
CA ASN A 78 -8.16 4.97 7.96
C ASN A 78 -8.33 3.72 8.82
N LEU A 79 -7.49 3.54 9.86
CA LEU A 79 -7.61 2.40 10.76
C LEU A 79 -8.58 2.72 11.91
N PRO A 80 -9.30 1.70 12.42
CA PRO A 80 -10.10 1.89 13.64
C PRO A 80 -9.22 2.33 14.79
N ASN A 81 -9.76 3.16 15.69
CA ASN A 81 -9.01 3.66 16.84
C ASN A 81 -8.35 2.54 17.65
N ALA A 82 -9.01 1.41 17.76
CA ALA A 82 -8.47 0.27 18.52
C ALA A 82 -7.18 -0.29 17.93
N LEU A 83 -6.94 -0.06 16.63
CA LEU A 83 -5.74 -0.54 15.95
C LEU A 83 -4.63 0.50 15.90
N ILE A 84 -4.92 1.74 16.26
CA ILE A 84 -3.96 2.85 16.22
C ILE A 84 -3.21 2.99 17.54
N VAL A 85 -3.73 2.41 18.59
CA VAL A 85 -3.13 2.51 19.91
C VAL A 85 -1.78 1.81 19.92
N ALA A 86 -0.75 2.56 20.24
CA ALA A 86 0.60 2.06 20.29
C ALA A 86 0.82 1.14 21.48
#